data_63365bf55989bae3f2bffb3573c50a29
#
_entry.id   63365bf55989bae3f2bffb3573c50a29
#
_cell.length_a   1.000
_cell.length_b   1.000
_cell.length_c   1.000
_cell.angle_alpha   90.00
_cell.angle_beta   90.00
_cell.angle_gamma   90.00
#
_symmetry.space_group_name_H-M   'P 1'
#
loop_
_entity.id
_entity.type
_entity.pdbx_description
1 polymer ?
#
loop_
_entity_poly.entity_id
_entity_poly.type
_entity_poly.pdbx_seq_one_letter_code
_entity_poly.pdbx_strand_id
1 'polypeptide(L)'
;DKAESRGLGDVYKRQHVVDLIDQKQANFKFLYEEKTPLLKKVETVAKEIYRANEVVADSKIKDQLKSFEEAGYGNLPICVAKTQYSFSTDPNAKGAPTGHSLPIREVRLSSGAEFIVVICGAIMTMPGLPRVPAADSIKLNEKGEIEGLF
;
A
#
# COMPACT_ATOMS: atom_id res chain seq x y z
N ASP A 1 25.77 -6.92 -20.45
CA ASP A 1 24.93 -8.09 -20.58
C ASP A 1 23.88 -8.36 -19.54
N LYS A 2 23.84 -7.59 -18.43
CA LYS A 2 22.70 -7.64 -17.51
C LYS A 2 21.41 -7.01 -18.08
N ALA A 3 21.52 -6.16 -19.07
CA ALA A 3 20.36 -5.52 -19.71
C ALA A 3 19.67 -6.46 -20.71
N GLU A 4 20.41 -7.26 -21.46
CA GLU A 4 19.85 -8.25 -22.40
C GLU A 4 19.14 -9.39 -21.68
N SER A 5 19.68 -9.86 -20.55
CA SER A 5 19.04 -10.90 -19.75
C SER A 5 17.74 -10.41 -19.09
N ARG A 6 17.61 -9.12 -18.79
CA ARG A 6 16.37 -8.52 -18.29
C ARG A 6 15.30 -8.44 -19.39
N GLY A 7 15.69 -8.03 -20.59
CA GLY A 7 14.75 -7.94 -21.72
C GLY A 7 14.15 -9.29 -22.10
N LEU A 8 14.95 -10.37 -22.13
CA LEU A 8 14.47 -11.73 -22.37
C LEU A 8 13.52 -12.20 -21.26
N GLY A 9 13.85 -11.95 -19.99
CA GLY A 9 12.97 -12.29 -18.87
C GLY A 9 11.59 -11.60 -18.95
N ASP A 10 11.53 -10.36 -19.40
CA ASP A 10 10.28 -9.61 -19.53
C ASP A 10 9.45 -10.12 -20.73
N VAL A 11 10.07 -10.54 -21.84
CA VAL A 11 9.38 -11.15 -22.97
C VAL A 11 8.74 -12.49 -22.55
N TYR A 12 9.46 -13.35 -21.86
CA TYR A 12 8.93 -14.62 -21.39
C TYR A 12 7.81 -14.45 -20.37
N LYS A 13 7.95 -13.50 -19.44
CA LYS A 13 6.88 -13.18 -18.48
C LYS A 13 5.62 -12.69 -19.20
N ARG A 14 5.77 -11.80 -20.17
CA ARG A 14 4.67 -11.31 -20.99
C ARG A 14 3.97 -12.45 -21.72
N GLN A 15 4.73 -13.32 -22.38
CA GLN A 15 4.18 -14.47 -23.08
C GLN A 15 3.41 -15.38 -22.14
N HIS A 16 3.98 -15.67 -20.96
CA HIS A 16 3.30 -16.49 -19.96
C HIS A 16 1.96 -15.87 -19.49
N VAL A 17 1.92 -14.56 -19.31
CA VAL A 17 0.65 -13.86 -18.98
C VAL A 17 -0.37 -14.00 -20.13
N VAL A 18 0.06 -13.82 -21.37
CA VAL A 18 -0.82 -14.00 -22.55
C VAL A 18 -1.35 -15.44 -22.59
N ASP A 19 -0.49 -16.42 -22.42
CA ASP A 19 -0.87 -17.84 -22.43
C ASP A 19 -1.91 -18.16 -21.34
N LEU A 20 -1.75 -17.60 -20.14
CA LEU A 20 -2.72 -17.77 -19.03
C LEU A 20 -4.08 -17.15 -19.35
N ILE A 21 -4.09 -15.99 -20.04
CA ILE A 21 -5.33 -15.32 -20.47
C ILE A 21 -6.02 -16.16 -21.55
N ASP A 22 -5.29 -16.59 -22.55
CA ASP A 22 -5.82 -17.36 -23.68
C ASP A 22 -6.36 -18.73 -23.23
N GLN A 23 -5.72 -19.36 -22.28
CA GLN A 23 -6.15 -20.62 -21.68
C GLN A 23 -7.30 -20.47 -20.67
N LYS A 24 -7.73 -19.21 -20.38
CA LYS A 24 -8.78 -18.90 -19.38
C LYS A 24 -8.52 -19.53 -18.01
N GLN A 25 -7.26 -19.66 -17.63
CA GLN A 25 -6.84 -20.25 -16.34
C GLN A 25 -6.89 -19.25 -15.19
N ALA A 26 -7.16 -17.96 -15.45
CA ALA A 26 -7.29 -16.96 -14.42
C ALA A 26 -8.51 -17.24 -13.53
N ASN A 27 -8.27 -17.47 -12.26
CA ASN A 27 -9.31 -17.63 -11.23
C ASN A 27 -9.15 -16.54 -10.16
N PHE A 28 -9.26 -15.30 -10.61
CA PHE A 28 -9.17 -14.16 -9.70
C PHE A 28 -10.39 -14.09 -8.79
N LYS A 29 -10.16 -13.94 -7.50
CA LYS A 29 -11.21 -13.69 -6.51
C LYS A 29 -10.79 -12.49 -5.66
N PHE A 30 -11.72 -11.58 -5.46
CA PHE A 30 -11.52 -10.50 -4.50
C PHE A 30 -11.37 -11.06 -3.09
N LEU A 31 -10.49 -10.46 -2.30
CA LEU A 31 -10.25 -10.88 -0.92
C LEU A 31 -11.45 -10.60 -0.01
N TYR A 32 -12.20 -9.55 -0.33
CA TYR A 32 -13.44 -9.14 0.34
C TYR A 32 -14.39 -8.48 -0.66
N GLU A 33 -15.67 -8.44 -0.35
CA GLU A 33 -16.67 -7.75 -1.15
C GLU A 33 -16.64 -6.23 -0.90
N GLU A 34 -16.98 -5.43 -1.90
CA GLU A 34 -16.99 -3.95 -1.81
C GLU A 34 -17.83 -3.43 -0.63
N LYS A 35 -18.98 -4.05 -0.39
CA LYS A 35 -19.91 -3.66 0.68
C LYS A 35 -19.53 -4.14 2.08
N THR A 36 -18.39 -4.83 2.21
CA THR A 36 -17.89 -5.24 3.53
C THR A 36 -17.56 -4.01 4.37
N PRO A 37 -17.95 -3.93 5.66
CA PRO A 37 -17.58 -2.82 6.54
C PRO A 37 -16.08 -2.57 6.57
N LEU A 38 -15.64 -1.31 6.64
CA LEU A 38 -14.24 -0.92 6.51
C LEU A 38 -13.33 -1.63 7.52
N LEU A 39 -13.72 -1.68 8.78
CA LEU A 39 -12.93 -2.40 9.80
C LEU A 39 -12.82 -3.89 9.45
N LYS A 40 -13.87 -4.48 8.91
CA LYS A 40 -13.87 -5.89 8.50
C LYS A 40 -12.95 -6.15 7.30
N LYS A 41 -12.88 -5.21 6.36
CA LYS A 41 -11.89 -5.25 5.26
C LYS A 41 -10.46 -5.27 5.83
N VAL A 42 -10.16 -4.40 6.81
CA VAL A 42 -8.85 -4.36 7.48
C VAL A 42 -8.55 -5.69 8.18
N GLU A 43 -9.51 -6.24 8.92
CA GLU A 43 -9.36 -7.54 9.58
C GLU A 43 -9.09 -8.68 8.57
N THR A 44 -9.78 -8.66 7.43
CA THR A 44 -9.58 -9.66 6.39
C THR A 44 -8.16 -9.60 5.82
N VAL A 45 -7.69 -8.39 5.45
CA VAL A 45 -6.31 -8.20 4.96
C VAL A 45 -5.28 -8.60 6.03
N ALA A 46 -5.52 -8.23 7.30
CA ALA A 46 -4.62 -8.57 8.39
C ALA A 46 -4.47 -10.09 8.57
N LYS A 47 -5.57 -10.83 8.51
CA LYS A 47 -5.58 -12.28 8.70
C LYS A 47 -5.08 -13.03 7.48
N GLU A 48 -5.64 -12.75 6.31
CA GLU A 48 -5.37 -13.53 5.10
C GLU A 48 -4.01 -13.20 4.46
N ILE A 49 -3.59 -11.93 4.50
CA ILE A 49 -2.33 -11.50 3.90
C ILE A 49 -1.19 -11.47 4.91
N TYR A 50 -1.42 -10.81 6.08
CA TYR A 50 -0.36 -10.61 7.06
C TYR A 50 -0.29 -11.69 8.14
N ARG A 51 -1.22 -12.65 8.17
CA ARG A 51 -1.26 -13.76 9.14
C ARG A 51 -1.33 -13.27 10.60
N ALA A 52 -1.93 -12.11 10.81
CA ALA A 52 -2.18 -11.56 12.14
C ALA A 52 -3.34 -12.30 12.81
N ASN A 53 -3.29 -12.45 14.13
CA ASN A 53 -4.41 -13.00 14.89
C ASN A 53 -5.56 -11.98 15.02
N GLU A 54 -5.21 -10.72 15.21
CA GLU A 54 -6.18 -9.67 15.49
C GLU A 54 -5.72 -8.31 14.97
N VAL A 55 -6.70 -7.43 14.81
CA VAL A 55 -6.50 -6.00 14.55
C VAL A 55 -6.88 -5.24 15.81
N VAL A 56 -5.99 -4.39 16.29
CA VAL A 56 -6.22 -3.54 17.44
C VAL A 56 -6.54 -2.12 16.96
N ALA A 57 -7.78 -1.69 17.19
CA ALA A 57 -8.26 -0.35 16.86
C ALA A 57 -8.89 0.27 18.11
N ASP A 58 -8.46 1.47 18.50
CA ASP A 58 -9.07 2.23 19.57
C ASP A 58 -10.46 2.77 19.16
N SER A 59 -11.17 3.38 20.10
CA SER A 59 -12.51 3.94 19.84
C SER A 59 -12.45 5.03 18.77
N LYS A 60 -11.44 5.90 18.82
CA LYS A 60 -11.25 7.00 17.86
C LYS A 60 -11.12 6.49 16.42
N ILE A 61 -10.33 5.44 16.20
CA ILE A 61 -10.17 4.81 14.89
C ILE A 61 -11.48 4.18 14.42
N LYS A 62 -12.21 3.49 15.31
CA LYS A 62 -13.51 2.89 14.98
C LYS A 62 -14.54 3.94 14.60
N ASP A 63 -14.61 5.03 15.35
CA ASP A 63 -15.52 6.15 15.09
C ASP A 63 -15.17 6.84 13.75
N GLN A 64 -13.89 6.99 13.45
CA GLN A 64 -13.44 7.58 12.19
C GLN A 64 -13.76 6.68 10.98
N LEU A 65 -13.55 5.38 11.08
CA LEU A 65 -13.97 4.44 10.02
C LEU A 65 -15.48 4.47 9.81
N LYS A 66 -16.27 4.50 10.90
CA LYS A 66 -17.71 4.64 10.82
C LYS A 66 -18.13 5.95 10.15
N SER A 67 -17.48 7.06 10.50
CA SER A 67 -17.71 8.36 9.85
C SER A 67 -17.45 8.32 8.36
N PHE A 68 -16.43 7.59 7.90
CA PHE A 68 -16.19 7.40 6.46
C PHE A 68 -17.30 6.57 5.82
N GLU A 69 -17.81 5.53 6.49
CA GLU A 69 -18.93 4.74 5.97
C GLU A 69 -20.21 5.60 5.84
N GLU A 70 -20.52 6.39 6.86
CA GLU A 70 -21.67 7.32 6.87
C GLU A 70 -21.56 8.42 5.80
N ALA A 71 -20.34 8.84 5.48
CA ALA A 71 -20.05 9.79 4.40
C ALA A 71 -20.09 9.17 2.99
N GLY A 72 -20.39 7.86 2.87
CA GLY A 72 -20.53 7.19 1.58
C GLY A 72 -19.24 6.52 1.06
N TYR A 73 -18.17 6.47 1.86
CA TYR A 73 -16.89 5.89 1.46
C TYR A 73 -16.72 4.42 1.89
N GLY A 74 -17.78 3.77 2.37
CA GLY A 74 -17.72 2.39 2.87
C GLY A 74 -17.37 1.34 1.82
N ASN A 75 -17.61 1.62 0.54
CA ASN A 75 -17.27 0.73 -0.57
C ASN A 75 -15.80 0.81 -1.00
N LEU A 76 -15.07 1.85 -0.57
CA LEU A 76 -13.68 2.03 -0.98
C LEU A 76 -12.78 0.88 -0.50
N PRO A 77 -11.76 0.51 -1.30
CA PRO A 77 -10.74 -0.44 -0.88
C PRO A 77 -9.83 0.17 0.18
N ILE A 78 -9.12 -0.69 0.90
CA ILE A 78 -8.15 -0.29 1.91
C ILE A 78 -6.72 -0.54 1.43
N CYS A 79 -5.82 0.34 1.85
CA CYS A 79 -4.38 0.22 1.68
C CYS A 79 -3.72 0.22 3.06
N VAL A 80 -3.07 -0.87 3.44
CA VAL A 80 -2.39 -0.98 4.73
C VAL A 80 -0.94 -0.52 4.60
N ALA A 81 -0.59 0.55 5.32
CA ALA A 81 0.76 1.09 5.41
C ALA A 81 1.40 0.66 6.73
N LYS A 82 2.45 -0.13 6.65
CA LYS A 82 3.24 -0.63 7.80
C LYS A 82 4.69 -0.82 7.39
N THR A 83 5.55 -1.31 8.28
CA THR A 83 6.94 -1.59 7.92
C THR A 83 7.04 -2.55 6.72
N GLN A 84 7.99 -2.31 5.83
CA GLN A 84 8.27 -3.16 4.67
C GLN A 84 9.10 -4.41 5.03
N TYR A 85 9.68 -4.46 6.22
CA TYR A 85 10.59 -5.55 6.63
C TYR A 85 9.89 -6.77 7.22
N SER A 86 8.61 -6.64 7.59
CA SER A 86 7.88 -7.66 8.31
C SER A 86 6.39 -7.66 7.94
N PHE A 87 5.73 -8.81 8.06
CA PHE A 87 4.27 -8.89 8.05
C PHE A 87 3.64 -8.31 9.32
N SER A 88 4.38 -8.28 10.43
CA SER A 88 3.97 -7.58 11.65
C SER A 88 4.25 -6.07 11.56
N THR A 89 3.93 -5.34 12.61
CA THR A 89 4.33 -3.94 12.78
C THR A 89 5.69 -3.77 13.44
N ASP A 90 6.30 -4.87 13.90
CA ASP A 90 7.66 -4.88 14.46
C ASP A 90 8.70 -5.10 13.36
N PRO A 91 9.55 -4.11 13.05
CA PRO A 91 10.59 -4.24 12.03
C PRO A 91 11.69 -5.25 12.40
N ASN A 92 11.81 -5.65 13.68
CA ASN A 92 12.77 -6.65 14.13
C ASN A 92 12.26 -8.08 13.91
N ALA A 93 10.96 -8.29 13.92
CA ALA A 93 10.33 -9.58 13.59
C ALA A 93 10.25 -9.76 12.08
N LYS A 94 11.42 -9.84 11.41
CA LYS A 94 11.54 -9.83 9.94
C LYS A 94 10.77 -10.95 9.24
N GLY A 95 10.41 -10.69 7.99
CA GLY A 95 9.77 -11.67 7.11
C GLY A 95 8.28 -11.87 7.39
N ALA A 96 7.85 -13.09 7.53
CA ALA A 96 6.46 -13.50 7.63
C ALA A 96 6.10 -14.13 8.99
N PRO A 97 6.19 -13.40 10.11
CA PRO A 97 5.75 -13.88 11.41
C PRO A 97 4.24 -14.14 11.40
N THR A 98 3.79 -15.03 12.27
CA THR A 98 2.37 -15.36 12.46
C THR A 98 1.93 -15.05 13.89
N GLY A 99 0.63 -14.91 14.09
CA GLY A 99 0.08 -14.81 15.44
C GLY A 99 0.26 -13.47 16.14
N HIS A 100 0.70 -12.44 15.42
CA HIS A 100 0.89 -11.09 15.96
C HIS A 100 -0.40 -10.28 15.92
N SER A 101 -0.47 -9.22 16.72
CA SER A 101 -1.52 -8.21 16.64
C SER A 101 -1.13 -7.11 15.67
N LEU A 102 -2.10 -6.54 14.94
CA LEU A 102 -1.91 -5.42 14.02
C LEU A 102 -2.56 -4.15 14.59
N PRO A 103 -1.83 -3.29 15.30
CA PRO A 103 -2.38 -2.05 15.84
C PRO A 103 -2.53 -1.00 14.75
N ILE A 104 -3.73 -0.42 14.63
CA ILE A 104 -3.99 0.73 13.77
C ILE A 104 -3.65 1.99 14.55
N ARG A 105 -2.74 2.80 14.00
CA ARG A 105 -2.37 4.10 14.54
C ARG A 105 -3.22 5.23 14.00
N GLU A 106 -3.55 5.17 12.72
CA GLU A 106 -4.24 6.24 12.02
C GLU A 106 -4.96 5.69 10.78
N VAL A 107 -6.06 6.34 10.40
CA VAL A 107 -6.73 6.11 9.12
C VAL A 107 -6.88 7.43 8.37
N ARG A 108 -6.70 7.40 7.05
CA ARG A 108 -6.80 8.57 6.18
C ARG A 108 -7.62 8.24 4.95
N LEU A 109 -8.50 9.14 4.58
CA LEU A 109 -9.22 9.07 3.31
C LEU A 109 -8.37 9.70 2.20
N SER A 110 -8.06 8.93 1.17
CA SER A 110 -7.45 9.40 -0.08
C SER A 110 -8.54 9.51 -1.15
N SER A 111 -9.38 10.53 -1.03
CA SER A 111 -10.59 10.68 -1.87
C SER A 111 -10.27 10.78 -3.37
N GLY A 112 -9.19 11.46 -3.74
CA GLY A 112 -8.78 11.59 -5.15
C GLY A 112 -8.21 10.30 -5.75
N ALA A 113 -7.76 9.37 -4.94
CA ALA A 113 -7.25 8.06 -5.35
C ALA A 113 -8.23 6.92 -5.02
N GLU A 114 -9.37 7.24 -4.44
CA GLU A 114 -10.48 6.32 -4.14
C GLU A 114 -10.09 5.12 -3.29
N PHE A 115 -9.32 5.33 -2.22
CA PHE A 115 -9.02 4.31 -1.21
C PHE A 115 -8.80 4.91 0.18
N ILE A 116 -8.86 4.05 1.18
CA ILE A 116 -8.60 4.42 2.58
C ILE A 116 -7.25 3.85 2.99
N VAL A 117 -6.36 4.73 3.48
CA VAL A 117 -5.06 4.35 4.04
C VAL A 117 -5.21 4.01 5.51
N VAL A 118 -4.76 2.82 5.88
CA VAL A 118 -4.71 2.33 7.27
C VAL A 118 -3.26 2.24 7.70
N ILE A 119 -2.83 3.12 8.59
CA ILE A 119 -1.44 3.22 9.05
C ILE A 119 -1.29 2.37 10.30
N CYS A 120 -0.42 1.36 10.22
CA CYS A 120 -0.15 0.42 11.28
C CYS A 120 1.31 0.52 11.74
N GLY A 121 1.52 0.67 13.05
CA GLY A 121 2.86 0.77 13.62
C GLY A 121 3.58 2.08 13.32
N ALA A 122 4.88 2.10 13.51
CA ALA A 122 5.73 3.28 13.39
C ALA A 122 6.35 3.39 11.99
N ILE A 123 5.52 3.60 10.98
CA ILE A 123 6.02 3.89 9.64
C ILE A 123 6.09 5.39 9.39
N MET A 124 7.15 5.83 8.73
CA MET A 124 7.27 7.19 8.22
C MET A 124 6.57 7.27 6.87
N THR A 125 5.58 8.14 6.77
CA THR A 125 4.90 8.41 5.50
C THR A 125 5.69 9.43 4.69
N MET A 126 5.63 9.33 3.37
CA MET A 126 6.25 10.33 2.49
C MET A 126 5.67 11.73 2.80
N PRO A 127 6.50 12.75 3.02
CA PRO A 127 6.02 14.13 3.15
C PRO A 127 5.34 14.56 1.85
N GLY A 128 4.39 15.49 1.96
CA GLY A 128 3.73 16.08 0.79
C GLY A 128 4.75 16.73 -0.13
N LEU A 129 4.64 16.48 -1.43
CA LEU A 129 5.47 17.14 -2.42
C LEU A 129 5.05 18.63 -2.56
N PRO A 130 5.98 19.56 -2.71
CA PRO A 130 5.65 20.94 -2.94
C PRO A 130 4.92 21.11 -4.29
N ARG A 131 4.08 22.16 -4.39
CA ARG A 131 3.34 22.44 -5.62
C ARG A 131 4.26 22.78 -6.79
N VAL A 132 5.41 23.42 -6.52
CA VAL A 132 6.50 23.64 -7.48
C VAL A 132 7.63 22.67 -7.10
N PRO A 133 7.94 21.69 -7.92
CA PRO A 133 8.98 20.72 -7.63
C PRO A 133 10.37 21.39 -7.64
N ALA A 134 11.26 20.95 -6.76
CA ALA A 134 12.65 21.44 -6.75
C ALA A 134 13.38 21.21 -8.09
N ALA A 135 12.95 20.19 -8.84
CA ALA A 135 13.48 19.89 -10.17
C ALA A 135 13.34 21.04 -11.18
N ASP A 136 12.39 21.96 -10.98
CA ASP A 136 12.20 23.12 -11.86
C ASP A 136 13.31 24.17 -11.67
N SER A 137 13.96 24.20 -10.50
CA SER A 137 15.03 25.15 -10.16
C SER A 137 16.42 24.49 -10.21
N ILE A 138 16.52 23.17 -10.08
CA ILE A 138 17.80 22.46 -10.10
C ILE A 138 18.33 22.35 -11.54
N LYS A 139 19.51 22.94 -11.78
CA LYS A 139 20.14 22.91 -13.09
C LYS A 139 21.67 22.94 -12.96
N LEU A 140 22.36 22.59 -14.04
CA LEU A 140 23.79 22.83 -14.17
C LEU A 140 24.01 24.19 -14.83
N ASN A 141 24.91 25.00 -14.27
CA ASN A 141 25.35 26.24 -14.90
C ASN A 141 26.41 25.95 -15.97
N GLU A 142 26.85 27.00 -16.66
CA GLU A 142 27.87 26.90 -17.72
C GLU A 142 29.21 26.35 -17.24
N LYS A 143 29.49 26.41 -15.94
CA LYS A 143 30.73 25.86 -15.32
C LYS A 143 30.56 24.41 -14.86
N GLY A 144 29.36 23.81 -15.01
CA GLY A 144 29.06 22.47 -14.54
C GLY A 144 28.77 22.38 -13.05
N GLU A 145 28.50 23.50 -12.37
CA GLU A 145 28.12 23.52 -10.96
C GLU A 145 26.60 23.40 -10.82
N ILE A 146 26.14 22.75 -9.75
CA ILE A 146 24.71 22.58 -9.48
C ILE A 146 24.14 23.83 -8.83
N GLU A 147 23.10 24.42 -9.41
CA GLU A 147 22.31 25.53 -8.87
C GLU A 147 20.91 25.07 -8.49
N GLY A 148 20.27 25.79 -7.54
CA GLY A 148 18.87 25.58 -7.15
C GLY A 148 18.63 24.43 -6.18
N LEU A 149 19.65 23.94 -5.48
CA LEU A 149 19.49 22.91 -4.44
C LEU A 149 18.86 23.44 -3.15
N PHE A 150 18.98 24.75 -2.89
CA PHE A 150 18.47 25.44 -1.69
C PHE A 150 17.96 26.83 -2.05
#